data_d0ad2b60c205fb84ca76a65a0ea4d3ea
#
_entry.id   d0ad2b60c205fb84ca76a65a0ea4d3ea
#
_cell.length_a   1.000
_cell.length_b   1.000
_cell.length_c   1.000
_cell.angle_alpha   90.00
_cell.angle_beta   90.00
_cell.angle_gamma   90.00
#
_symmetry.space_group_name_H-M   'P 1'
#
loop_
_entity.id
_entity.type
_entity.pdbx_description
1 polymer ?
#
loop_
_entity_poly.entity_id
_entity_poly.type
_entity_poly.pdbx_seq_one_letter_code
_entity_poly.pdbx_strand_id
1 'polypeptide(L)'
;MSRKKLTVYDYLKCKGKRQLSVMFVHSEDEAAAAEEAGIDMICTSHDAPQFGIYNSFDELKRIRKAAPTCFMQSGGAVRVASEYEAMKLSHKYLDIGADVIYGGNWSYKWIRALREEFVPINSHVGLVPGNATWIGGFVAQGKTADKAIRILEHTLELQDAGVIGVELEVVPPKVAEVVTQKVDIMTLSMGSGSGCDGQYLFANDVLGYTKGHIPRHARIYKDFKKEHEKLQRERVDAFKSFHDDTINKKFNDP
;
A
#
# COMPACT_ATOMS: atom_id res chain seq x y z
N MET A 1 12.11 -12.28 21.56
CA MET A 1 13.17 -11.73 20.68
C MET A 1 12.53 -10.72 19.76
N SER A 2 13.10 -9.51 19.64
CA SER A 2 12.59 -8.50 18.67
C SER A 2 12.77 -9.03 17.25
N ARG A 3 11.77 -8.86 16.39
CA ARG A 3 11.82 -9.23 14.98
C ARG A 3 12.93 -8.40 14.29
N LYS A 4 13.79 -9.07 13.50
CA LYS A 4 14.79 -8.37 12.68
C LYS A 4 14.08 -7.69 11.49
N LYS A 5 14.32 -6.39 11.31
CA LYS A 5 13.88 -5.66 10.12
C LYS A 5 14.53 -6.26 8.86
N LEU A 6 13.73 -6.47 7.80
CA LEU A 6 14.25 -6.88 6.51
C LEU A 6 15.05 -5.75 5.86
N THR A 7 16.16 -6.10 5.26
CA THR A 7 16.86 -5.24 4.29
C THR A 7 16.31 -5.50 2.89
N VAL A 8 16.66 -4.66 1.91
CA VAL A 8 16.35 -4.92 0.48
C VAL A 8 16.87 -6.29 0.04
N TYR A 9 18.05 -6.68 0.51
CA TYR A 9 18.62 -7.99 0.23
C TYR A 9 17.79 -9.14 0.84
N ASP A 10 17.34 -8.98 2.10
CA ASP A 10 16.48 -9.98 2.75
C ASP A 10 15.11 -10.08 2.05
N TYR A 11 14.54 -8.94 1.62
CA TYR A 11 13.29 -8.88 0.85
C TYR A 11 13.41 -9.67 -0.45
N LEU A 12 14.44 -9.42 -1.24
CA LEU A 12 14.67 -10.15 -2.50
C LEU A 12 14.91 -11.66 -2.26
N LYS A 13 15.54 -12.04 -1.16
CA LYS A 13 15.74 -13.45 -0.79
C LYS A 13 14.47 -14.19 -0.41
N CYS A 14 13.36 -13.51 -0.17
CA CYS A 14 12.07 -14.16 0.05
C CYS A 14 11.45 -14.73 -1.24
N LYS A 15 11.91 -14.29 -2.42
CA LYS A 15 11.45 -14.76 -3.73
C LYS A 15 11.40 -16.28 -3.79
N GLY A 16 10.21 -16.82 -4.06
CA GLY A 16 9.97 -18.26 -4.20
C GLY A 16 10.21 -19.11 -2.93
N LYS A 17 10.52 -18.49 -1.79
CA LYS A 17 10.82 -19.22 -0.53
C LYS A 17 9.72 -19.10 0.50
N ARG A 18 9.16 -17.92 0.68
CA ARG A 18 8.02 -17.67 1.55
C ARG A 18 7.20 -16.49 1.04
N GLN A 19 5.92 -16.55 1.28
CA GLN A 19 5.01 -15.48 0.97
C GLN A 19 5.07 -14.40 2.06
N LEU A 20 5.07 -13.12 1.65
CA LEU A 20 5.04 -11.98 2.54
C LEU A 20 3.60 -11.51 2.78
N SER A 21 3.30 -11.13 4.02
CA SER A 21 2.09 -10.37 4.34
C SER A 21 2.36 -8.87 4.12
N VAL A 22 1.53 -8.22 3.30
CA VAL A 22 1.67 -6.80 2.94
C VAL A 22 0.39 -6.07 3.29
N MET A 23 0.50 -4.99 4.06
CA MET A 23 -0.63 -4.22 4.54
C MET A 23 -0.49 -2.73 4.20
N PHE A 24 -1.45 -2.16 3.46
CA PHE A 24 -1.52 -0.70 3.34
C PHE A 24 -2.14 -0.13 4.62
N VAL A 25 -1.41 0.76 5.28
CA VAL A 25 -1.84 1.40 6.53
C VAL A 25 -2.03 2.90 6.33
N HIS A 26 -3.07 3.44 6.96
CA HIS A 26 -3.45 4.85 6.85
C HIS A 26 -3.05 5.67 8.09
N SER A 27 -2.74 5.00 9.21
CA SER A 27 -2.51 5.65 10.49
C SER A 27 -1.39 5.02 11.29
N GLU A 28 -0.94 5.75 12.31
CA GLU A 28 0.01 5.28 13.32
C GLU A 28 -0.52 4.05 14.08
N ASP A 29 -1.80 4.05 14.45
CA ASP A 29 -2.44 2.93 15.17
C ASP A 29 -2.48 1.65 14.32
N GLU A 30 -2.79 1.77 13.03
CA GLU A 30 -2.76 0.63 12.12
C GLU A 30 -1.34 0.11 11.90
N ALA A 31 -0.36 1.00 11.81
CA ALA A 31 1.05 0.63 11.70
C ALA A 31 1.54 -0.09 12.96
N ALA A 32 1.19 0.39 14.15
CA ALA A 32 1.50 -0.26 15.42
C ALA A 32 0.87 -1.66 15.51
N ALA A 33 -0.39 -1.80 15.10
CA ALA A 33 -1.08 -3.08 15.05
C ALA A 33 -0.44 -4.04 14.04
N ALA A 34 -0.02 -3.55 12.88
CA ALA A 34 0.70 -4.35 11.88
C ALA A 34 2.06 -4.85 12.41
N GLU A 35 2.79 -3.99 13.10
CA GLU A 35 4.07 -4.34 13.76
C GLU A 35 3.88 -5.44 14.80
N GLU A 36 2.91 -5.27 15.70
CA GLU A 36 2.62 -6.24 16.77
C GLU A 36 2.10 -7.56 16.22
N ALA A 37 1.25 -7.51 15.18
CA ALA A 37 0.74 -8.70 14.49
C ALA A 37 1.79 -9.45 13.67
N GLY A 38 2.98 -8.88 13.47
CA GLY A 38 4.05 -9.52 12.71
C GLY A 38 3.88 -9.42 11.19
N ILE A 39 3.14 -8.42 10.68
CA ILE A 39 3.07 -8.13 9.25
C ILE A 39 4.48 -7.86 8.70
N ASP A 40 4.83 -8.51 7.59
CA ASP A 40 6.18 -8.41 7.03
C ASP A 40 6.47 -7.03 6.44
N MET A 41 5.51 -6.48 5.73
CA MET A 41 5.66 -5.24 4.98
C MET A 41 4.44 -4.35 5.16
N ILE A 42 4.69 -3.07 5.43
CA ILE A 42 3.66 -2.03 5.39
C ILE A 42 3.84 -1.15 4.16
N CYS A 43 2.71 -0.71 3.61
CA CYS A 43 2.67 0.27 2.54
C CYS A 43 1.93 1.51 3.02
N THR A 44 2.36 2.69 2.61
CA THR A 44 1.68 3.95 2.89
C THR A 44 2.05 5.00 1.83
N SER A 45 1.30 6.09 1.77
CA SER A 45 1.56 7.21 0.86
C SER A 45 1.20 8.52 1.53
N HIS A 46 1.70 9.64 0.99
CA HIS A 46 1.27 10.98 1.39
C HIS A 46 0.38 11.57 0.29
N ASP A 47 -0.46 12.51 0.68
CA ASP A 47 -1.23 13.45 -0.16
C ASP A 47 -1.71 12.89 -1.51
N ALA A 48 -2.59 11.89 -1.44
CA ALA A 48 -3.23 11.32 -2.61
C ALA A 48 -4.77 11.30 -2.43
N PRO A 49 -5.41 12.48 -2.36
CA PRO A 49 -6.83 12.62 -2.01
C PRO A 49 -7.76 11.88 -2.97
N GLN A 50 -7.37 11.70 -4.23
CA GLN A 50 -8.10 10.89 -5.21
C GLN A 50 -8.25 9.41 -4.81
N PHE A 51 -7.44 8.94 -3.85
CA PHE A 51 -7.51 7.59 -3.26
C PHE A 51 -7.87 7.63 -1.77
N GLY A 52 -8.31 8.78 -1.25
CA GLY A 52 -8.65 8.95 0.16
C GLY A 52 -7.45 8.97 1.10
N ILE A 53 -6.26 9.26 0.59
CA ILE A 53 -5.01 9.33 1.36
C ILE A 53 -4.67 10.80 1.59
N TYR A 54 -4.60 11.20 2.86
CA TYR A 54 -4.36 12.60 3.27
C TYR A 54 -3.14 12.74 4.19
N ASN A 55 -2.29 11.73 4.28
CA ASN A 55 -1.14 11.74 5.16
C ASN A 55 -0.11 12.79 4.74
N SER A 56 0.37 13.56 5.70
CA SER A 56 1.56 14.41 5.57
C SER A 56 2.85 13.58 5.73
N PHE A 57 4.00 14.14 5.38
CA PHE A 57 5.31 13.49 5.66
C PHE A 57 5.55 13.27 7.16
N ASP A 58 5.02 14.14 8.03
CA ASP A 58 5.17 13.97 9.48
C ASP A 58 4.29 12.81 10.00
N GLU A 59 3.14 12.57 9.39
CA GLU A 59 2.35 11.36 9.65
C GLU A 59 3.07 10.11 9.19
N LEU A 60 3.72 10.13 8.02
CA LEU A 60 4.55 9.00 7.56
C LEU A 60 5.71 8.70 8.52
N LYS A 61 6.34 9.71 9.11
CA LYS A 61 7.37 9.52 10.16
C LYS A 61 6.79 8.84 11.40
N ARG A 62 5.57 9.23 11.83
CA ARG A 62 4.88 8.56 12.95
C ARG A 62 4.55 7.10 12.61
N ILE A 63 4.02 6.83 11.41
CA ILE A 63 3.77 5.48 10.91
C ILE A 63 5.07 4.65 10.93
N ARG A 64 6.19 5.18 10.42
CA ARG A 64 7.49 4.50 10.47
C ARG A 64 7.96 4.22 11.89
N LYS A 65 7.77 5.17 12.80
CA LYS A 65 8.13 5.01 14.21
C LYS A 65 7.29 3.94 14.91
N ALA A 66 6.00 3.85 14.57
CA ALA A 66 5.08 2.86 15.13
C ALA A 66 5.32 1.44 14.62
N ALA A 67 5.88 1.29 13.41
CA ALA A 67 6.24 -0.01 12.82
C ALA A 67 7.73 -0.10 12.47
N PRO A 68 8.64 -0.12 13.47
CA PRO A 68 10.09 0.02 13.26
C PRO A 68 10.73 -1.18 12.55
N THR A 69 10.14 -2.37 12.62
CA THR A 69 10.71 -3.59 12.02
C THR A 69 9.98 -4.07 10.77
N CYS A 70 8.78 -3.57 10.45
CA CYS A 70 8.16 -3.81 9.17
C CYS A 70 9.01 -3.26 8.02
N PHE A 71 9.16 -4.01 6.92
CA PHE A 71 9.70 -3.47 5.68
C PHE A 71 8.70 -2.44 5.12
N MET A 72 9.12 -1.19 4.88
CA MET A 72 8.20 -0.11 4.55
C MET A 72 8.33 0.33 3.10
N GLN A 73 7.23 0.20 2.36
CA GLN A 73 7.05 0.85 1.07
C GLN A 73 6.35 2.19 1.26
N SER A 74 6.90 3.22 0.64
CA SER A 74 6.23 4.53 0.62
C SER A 74 6.32 5.17 -0.75
N GLY A 75 5.34 5.99 -1.09
CA GLY A 75 5.27 6.65 -2.39
C GLY A 75 3.95 6.44 -3.08
N GLY A 76 3.92 6.75 -4.33
CA GLY A 76 3.03 6.18 -5.24
C GLY A 76 1.90 6.93 -5.84
N ALA A 77 0.97 7.38 -5.13
CA ALA A 77 -0.21 7.98 -5.73
C ALA A 77 0.02 9.44 -6.19
N VAL A 78 1.15 10.01 -5.83
CA VAL A 78 1.55 11.37 -6.21
C VAL A 78 2.06 11.38 -7.65
N ARG A 79 1.47 12.22 -8.48
CA ARG A 79 1.96 12.45 -9.84
C ARG A 79 3.22 13.30 -9.79
N VAL A 80 4.24 12.88 -10.50
CA VAL A 80 5.47 13.64 -10.75
C VAL A 80 5.58 13.95 -12.23
N ALA A 81 6.12 15.11 -12.57
CA ALA A 81 6.18 15.60 -13.95
C ALA A 81 7.57 15.44 -14.59
N SER A 82 8.58 15.03 -13.80
CA SER A 82 9.95 14.92 -14.27
C SER A 82 10.75 13.87 -13.48
N GLU A 83 11.86 13.43 -14.07
CA GLU A 83 12.83 12.56 -13.43
C GLU A 83 13.41 13.20 -12.16
N TYR A 84 13.69 14.50 -12.20
CA TYR A 84 14.19 15.25 -11.04
C TYR A 84 13.18 15.25 -9.87
N GLU A 85 11.90 15.45 -10.17
CA GLU A 85 10.86 15.38 -9.13
C GLU A 85 10.72 13.97 -8.56
N ALA A 86 10.77 12.93 -9.40
CA ALA A 86 10.75 11.54 -8.96
C ALA A 86 11.93 11.23 -8.03
N MET A 87 13.14 11.68 -8.40
CA MET A 87 14.35 11.53 -7.61
C MET A 87 14.22 12.26 -6.26
N LYS A 88 13.86 13.53 -6.30
CA LYS A 88 13.68 14.36 -5.09
C LYS A 88 12.65 13.80 -4.14
N LEU A 89 11.52 13.30 -4.68
CA LEU A 89 10.46 12.71 -3.89
C LEU A 89 10.91 11.37 -3.28
N SER A 90 11.64 10.56 -4.03
CA SER A 90 12.18 9.29 -3.55
C SER A 90 13.12 9.49 -2.36
N HIS A 91 14.04 10.43 -2.43
CA HIS A 91 14.90 10.75 -1.30
C HIS A 91 14.12 11.23 -0.07
N LYS A 92 13.07 12.02 -0.24
CA LYS A 92 12.18 12.40 0.88
C LYS A 92 11.57 11.19 1.59
N TYR A 93 11.18 10.16 0.84
CA TYR A 93 10.66 8.93 1.43
C TYR A 93 11.75 8.09 2.11
N LEU A 94 12.94 8.03 1.53
CA LEU A 94 14.07 7.37 2.16
C LEU A 94 14.47 8.05 3.48
N ASP A 95 14.45 9.39 3.52
CA ASP A 95 14.74 10.19 4.72
C ASP A 95 13.78 9.93 5.88
N ILE A 96 12.54 9.57 5.61
CA ILE A 96 11.59 9.14 6.65
C ILE A 96 11.72 7.67 7.03
N GLY A 97 12.62 6.94 6.40
CA GLY A 97 12.91 5.54 6.71
C GLY A 97 12.13 4.52 5.87
N ALA A 98 11.60 4.89 4.71
CA ALA A 98 11.09 3.93 3.74
C ALA A 98 12.23 3.02 3.25
N ASP A 99 11.94 1.75 3.04
CA ASP A 99 12.89 0.74 2.57
C ASP A 99 12.81 0.52 1.06
N VAL A 100 11.68 0.86 0.46
CA VAL A 100 11.42 0.79 -0.97
C VAL A 100 10.43 1.88 -1.38
N ILE A 101 10.63 2.43 -2.56
CA ILE A 101 9.78 3.47 -3.13
C ILE A 101 8.80 2.85 -4.12
N TYR A 102 7.54 3.25 -4.04
CA TYR A 102 6.56 2.88 -5.04
C TYR A 102 6.58 3.87 -6.20
N GLY A 103 6.88 3.39 -7.40
CA GLY A 103 6.93 4.14 -8.65
C GLY A 103 5.99 3.58 -9.73
N GLY A 104 4.73 3.28 -9.37
CA GLY A 104 3.81 2.51 -10.20
C GLY A 104 3.46 3.08 -11.58
N ASN A 105 3.63 4.40 -11.79
CA ASN A 105 3.35 5.09 -13.06
C ASN A 105 4.59 5.76 -13.65
N TRP A 106 5.77 5.44 -13.15
CA TRP A 106 7.00 6.07 -13.62
C TRP A 106 7.52 5.39 -14.89
N SER A 107 8.10 6.18 -15.79
CA SER A 107 8.69 5.64 -17.02
C SER A 107 9.92 4.79 -16.71
N TYR A 108 10.22 3.82 -17.57
CA TYR A 108 11.43 3.00 -17.46
C TYR A 108 12.71 3.84 -17.41
N LYS A 109 12.73 4.98 -18.10
CA LYS A 109 13.84 5.93 -18.05
C LYS A 109 14.06 6.44 -16.64
N TRP A 110 13.02 6.86 -15.94
CA TRP A 110 13.12 7.37 -14.57
C TRP A 110 13.49 6.27 -13.59
N ILE A 111 12.95 5.08 -13.78
CA ILE A 111 13.28 3.91 -12.95
C ILE A 111 14.77 3.57 -13.08
N ARG A 112 15.34 3.57 -14.31
CA ARG A 112 16.78 3.35 -14.52
C ARG A 112 17.64 4.40 -13.82
N ALA A 113 17.29 5.68 -13.96
CA ALA A 113 18.03 6.75 -13.30
C ALA A 113 18.02 6.61 -11.77
N LEU A 114 16.88 6.27 -11.18
CA LEU A 114 16.76 6.00 -9.75
C LEU A 114 17.54 4.75 -9.32
N ARG A 115 17.56 3.71 -10.15
CA ARG A 115 18.32 2.50 -9.89
C ARG A 115 19.84 2.74 -9.91
N GLU A 116 20.32 3.62 -10.80
CA GLU A 116 21.73 4.04 -10.84
C GLU A 116 22.15 4.76 -9.54
N GLU A 117 21.23 5.46 -8.88
CA GLU A 117 21.42 6.10 -7.58
C GLU A 117 21.09 5.17 -6.39
N PHE A 118 20.99 3.87 -6.62
CA PHE A 118 20.68 2.86 -5.59
C PHE A 118 19.35 3.05 -4.86
N VAL A 119 18.38 3.75 -5.45
CA VAL A 119 17.03 3.89 -4.91
C VAL A 119 16.23 2.60 -5.20
N PRO A 120 15.80 1.85 -4.17
CA PRO A 120 14.99 0.64 -4.37
C PRO A 120 13.58 1.04 -4.81
N ILE A 121 13.07 0.43 -5.89
CA ILE A 121 11.76 0.77 -6.47
C ILE A 121 10.91 -0.48 -6.63
N ASN A 122 9.67 -0.42 -6.18
CA ASN A 122 8.58 -1.30 -6.60
C ASN A 122 7.71 -0.57 -7.62
N SER A 123 7.20 -1.31 -8.61
CA SER A 123 6.28 -0.77 -9.62
C SER A 123 4.93 -1.48 -9.58
N HIS A 124 4.09 -1.29 -10.58
CA HIS A 124 2.71 -1.77 -10.60
C HIS A 124 2.34 -2.31 -11.99
N VAL A 125 1.69 -3.46 -12.03
CA VAL A 125 1.25 -4.12 -13.26
C VAL A 125 -0.20 -4.61 -13.11
N GLY A 126 -0.93 -4.66 -14.19
CA GLY A 126 -2.34 -5.06 -14.19
C GLY A 126 -3.26 -3.85 -14.15
N LEU A 127 -4.15 -3.79 -13.18
CA LEU A 127 -5.00 -2.63 -12.94
C LEU A 127 -4.20 -1.56 -12.19
N VAL A 128 -3.58 -0.65 -12.91
CA VAL A 128 -2.92 0.52 -12.33
C VAL A 128 -3.94 1.65 -12.22
N PRO A 129 -4.37 2.06 -11.00
CA PRO A 129 -5.48 3.02 -10.84
C PRO A 129 -5.28 4.34 -11.58
N GLY A 130 -4.06 4.87 -11.60
CA GLY A 130 -3.73 6.09 -12.34
C GLY A 130 -3.91 5.99 -13.85
N ASN A 131 -3.96 4.77 -14.40
CA ASN A 131 -4.12 4.48 -15.82
C ASN A 131 -5.51 3.91 -16.16
N ALA A 132 -6.46 3.90 -15.21
CA ALA A 132 -7.77 3.27 -15.38
C ALA A 132 -8.52 3.75 -16.64
N THR A 133 -8.44 5.03 -16.99
CA THR A 133 -9.08 5.58 -18.21
C THR A 133 -8.53 5.00 -19.52
N TRP A 134 -7.26 4.56 -19.53
CA TRP A 134 -6.63 3.93 -20.70
C TRP A 134 -7.03 2.48 -20.92
N ILE A 135 -7.53 1.82 -19.86
CA ILE A 135 -7.84 0.39 -19.87
C ILE A 135 -9.34 0.10 -19.74
N GLY A 136 -10.18 1.14 -19.80
CA GLY A 136 -11.65 1.01 -19.76
C GLY A 136 -12.24 0.98 -18.34
N GLY A 137 -11.56 1.57 -17.36
CA GLY A 137 -11.99 1.66 -15.97
C GLY A 137 -11.30 0.65 -15.04
N PHE A 138 -11.89 0.41 -13.87
CA PHE A 138 -11.40 -0.57 -12.89
C PHE A 138 -11.75 -2.00 -13.31
N VAL A 139 -11.04 -2.52 -14.31
CA VAL A 139 -11.29 -3.84 -14.91
C VAL A 139 -10.06 -4.73 -14.85
N ALA A 140 -10.28 -6.04 -14.65
CA ALA A 140 -9.20 -7.03 -14.60
C ALA A 140 -8.43 -7.07 -15.92
N GLN A 141 -7.11 -7.08 -15.82
CA GLN A 141 -6.17 -7.10 -16.93
C GLN A 141 -5.60 -8.52 -17.13
N GLY A 142 -5.25 -8.87 -18.39
CA GLY A 142 -4.66 -10.17 -18.70
C GLY A 142 -5.66 -11.31 -18.93
N LYS A 143 -6.94 -11.04 -19.25
CA LYS A 143 -7.98 -12.07 -19.45
C LYS A 143 -7.87 -12.84 -20.77
N THR A 144 -7.16 -12.33 -21.77
CA THR A 144 -6.90 -13.02 -23.05
C THR A 144 -5.42 -13.37 -23.14
N ALA A 145 -5.06 -14.33 -24.01
CA ALA A 145 -3.67 -14.74 -24.20
C ALA A 145 -2.77 -13.54 -24.54
N ASP A 146 -3.16 -12.69 -25.50
CA ASP A 146 -2.38 -11.51 -25.87
C ASP A 146 -2.20 -10.53 -24.73
N LYS A 147 -3.27 -10.30 -23.92
CA LYS A 147 -3.18 -9.43 -22.76
C LYS A 147 -2.33 -10.04 -21.64
N ALA A 148 -2.37 -11.37 -21.47
CA ALA A 148 -1.52 -12.06 -20.51
C ALA A 148 -0.04 -11.96 -20.88
N ILE A 149 0.28 -12.13 -22.18
CA ILE A 149 1.64 -11.95 -22.71
C ILE A 149 2.13 -10.52 -22.42
N ARG A 150 1.32 -9.51 -22.70
CA ARG A 150 1.68 -8.10 -22.42
C ARG A 150 1.93 -7.82 -20.93
N ILE A 151 1.20 -8.47 -20.02
CA ILE A 151 1.46 -8.38 -18.58
C ILE A 151 2.85 -8.91 -18.25
N LEU A 152 3.22 -10.06 -18.81
CA LEU A 152 4.55 -10.64 -18.62
C LEU A 152 5.65 -9.75 -19.22
N GLU A 153 5.49 -9.33 -20.47
CA GLU A 153 6.45 -8.45 -21.17
C GLU A 153 6.69 -7.17 -20.39
N HIS A 154 5.62 -6.48 -19.96
CA HIS A 154 5.71 -5.27 -19.16
C HIS A 154 6.43 -5.52 -17.83
N THR A 155 6.18 -6.67 -17.17
CA THR A 155 6.87 -7.01 -15.92
C THR A 155 8.36 -7.25 -16.13
N LEU A 156 8.74 -7.91 -17.25
CA LEU A 156 10.14 -8.11 -17.62
C LEU A 156 10.84 -6.78 -17.96
N GLU A 157 10.19 -5.88 -18.69
CA GLU A 157 10.70 -4.54 -18.99
C GLU A 157 10.93 -3.71 -17.71
N LEU A 158 10.03 -3.81 -16.73
CA LEU A 158 10.21 -3.19 -15.42
C LEU A 158 11.39 -3.80 -14.65
N GLN A 159 11.54 -5.12 -14.67
CA GLN A 159 12.70 -5.80 -14.10
C GLN A 159 14.01 -5.32 -14.74
N ASP A 160 14.07 -5.24 -16.07
CA ASP A 160 15.23 -4.75 -16.81
C ASP A 160 15.52 -3.27 -16.53
N ALA A 161 14.48 -2.49 -16.24
CA ALA A 161 14.64 -1.11 -15.79
C ALA A 161 15.20 -1.00 -14.37
N GLY A 162 15.16 -2.08 -13.57
CA GLY A 162 15.78 -2.18 -12.26
C GLY A 162 14.84 -2.07 -11.07
N VAL A 163 13.52 -2.31 -11.25
CA VAL A 163 12.62 -2.47 -10.09
C VAL A 163 12.98 -3.74 -9.32
N ILE A 164 12.71 -3.74 -8.03
CA ILE A 164 12.97 -4.88 -7.14
C ILE A 164 11.70 -5.69 -6.85
N GLY A 165 10.54 -5.17 -7.24
CA GLY A 165 9.25 -5.84 -7.11
C GLY A 165 8.15 -5.13 -7.87
N VAL A 166 7.03 -5.83 -8.04
CA VAL A 166 5.81 -5.30 -8.67
C VAL A 166 4.56 -5.70 -7.89
N GLU A 167 3.62 -4.78 -7.79
CA GLU A 167 2.25 -5.07 -7.40
C GLU A 167 1.52 -5.63 -8.63
N LEU A 168 0.94 -6.82 -8.51
CA LEU A 168 0.06 -7.42 -9.52
C LEU A 168 -1.38 -7.21 -9.08
N GLU A 169 -2.06 -6.21 -9.66
CA GLU A 169 -3.43 -5.88 -9.28
C GLU A 169 -4.43 -6.43 -10.29
N VAL A 170 -5.38 -7.23 -9.78
CA VAL A 170 -6.54 -7.78 -10.49
C VAL A 170 -6.14 -8.44 -11.83
N VAL A 171 -5.06 -9.22 -11.78
CA VAL A 171 -4.59 -10.09 -12.86
C VAL A 171 -5.13 -11.51 -12.60
N PRO A 172 -5.58 -12.28 -13.63
CA PRO A 172 -6.03 -13.64 -13.41
C PRO A 172 -4.98 -14.50 -12.69
N PRO A 173 -5.37 -15.30 -11.67
CA PRO A 173 -4.42 -16.01 -10.80
C PRO A 173 -3.37 -16.84 -11.54
N LYS A 174 -3.76 -17.57 -12.61
CA LYS A 174 -2.81 -18.35 -13.41
C LYS A 174 -1.81 -17.49 -14.19
N VAL A 175 -2.20 -16.30 -14.63
CA VAL A 175 -1.29 -15.36 -15.29
C VAL A 175 -0.30 -14.80 -14.27
N ALA A 176 -0.79 -14.38 -13.09
CA ALA A 176 0.07 -13.88 -12.01
C ALA A 176 1.08 -14.94 -11.54
N GLU A 177 0.66 -16.20 -11.42
CA GLU A 177 1.55 -17.33 -11.11
C GLU A 177 2.66 -17.50 -12.15
N VAL A 178 2.32 -17.49 -13.45
CA VAL A 178 3.30 -17.59 -14.55
C VAL A 178 4.25 -16.39 -14.51
N VAL A 179 3.75 -15.18 -14.34
CA VAL A 179 4.60 -13.98 -14.19
C VAL A 179 5.57 -14.16 -13.03
N THR A 180 5.07 -14.57 -11.86
CA THR A 180 5.89 -14.79 -10.66
C THR A 180 7.03 -15.78 -10.90
N GLN A 181 6.77 -16.86 -11.67
CA GLN A 181 7.77 -17.88 -12.01
C GLN A 181 8.80 -17.42 -13.04
N LYS A 182 8.47 -16.39 -13.86
CA LYS A 182 9.30 -15.94 -14.98
C LYS A 182 10.16 -14.72 -14.67
N VAL A 183 9.93 -14.05 -13.53
CA VAL A 183 10.69 -12.88 -13.11
C VAL A 183 11.50 -13.18 -11.85
N ASP A 184 12.63 -12.51 -11.71
CA ASP A 184 13.52 -12.63 -10.53
C ASP A 184 13.15 -11.64 -9.41
N ILE A 185 12.32 -10.65 -9.71
CA ILE A 185 11.82 -9.64 -8.77
C ILE A 185 10.63 -10.15 -7.97
N MET A 186 10.36 -9.51 -6.83
CA MET A 186 9.23 -9.85 -5.97
C MET A 186 7.90 -9.50 -6.64
N THR A 187 6.90 -10.36 -6.48
CA THR A 187 5.53 -10.11 -6.94
C THR A 187 4.57 -10.05 -5.76
N LEU A 188 3.79 -8.96 -5.66
CA LEU A 188 2.84 -8.74 -4.58
C LEU A 188 1.41 -8.80 -5.15
N SER A 189 0.63 -9.78 -4.74
CA SER A 189 -0.73 -9.99 -5.22
C SER A 189 -1.71 -9.00 -4.57
N MET A 190 -2.35 -8.20 -5.37
CA MET A 190 -3.52 -7.40 -5.00
C MET A 190 -4.72 -7.91 -5.81
N GLY A 191 -5.36 -8.97 -5.30
CA GLY A 191 -6.45 -9.64 -6.01
C GLY A 191 -6.05 -10.51 -7.20
N SER A 192 -4.79 -10.95 -7.26
CA SER A 192 -4.23 -11.77 -8.34
C SER A 192 -3.98 -13.23 -7.93
N GLY A 193 -4.58 -13.68 -6.84
CA GLY A 193 -4.48 -15.06 -6.34
C GLY A 193 -3.27 -15.30 -5.44
N SER A 194 -3.10 -16.56 -5.03
CA SER A 194 -2.11 -16.97 -4.03
C SER A 194 -0.73 -17.32 -4.60
N GLY A 195 -0.55 -17.26 -5.92
CA GLY A 195 0.68 -17.70 -6.59
C GLY A 195 1.81 -16.66 -6.62
N CYS A 196 1.65 -15.49 -5.97
CA CYS A 196 2.67 -14.44 -5.88
C CYS A 196 3.52 -14.57 -4.62
N ASP A 197 4.62 -13.83 -4.55
CA ASP A 197 5.55 -13.82 -3.40
C ASP A 197 5.01 -13.07 -2.17
N GLY A 198 3.94 -12.30 -2.31
CA GLY A 198 3.26 -11.64 -1.20
C GLY A 198 1.76 -11.48 -1.44
N GLN A 199 1.00 -11.31 -0.35
CA GLN A 199 -0.42 -10.97 -0.37
C GLN A 199 -0.60 -9.56 0.19
N TYR A 200 -1.24 -8.70 -0.58
CA TYR A 200 -1.40 -7.30 -0.29
C TYR A 200 -2.87 -6.94 -0.13
N LEU A 201 -3.23 -6.40 1.04
CA LEU A 201 -4.56 -5.86 1.34
C LEU A 201 -4.43 -4.49 2.01
N PHE A 202 -5.54 -3.77 2.03
CA PHE A 202 -5.68 -2.49 2.73
C PHE A 202 -6.22 -2.70 4.14
N ALA A 203 -5.71 -1.97 5.12
CA ALA A 203 -6.13 -2.08 6.52
C ALA A 203 -7.62 -1.81 6.69
N ASN A 204 -8.16 -0.79 6.01
CA ASN A 204 -9.59 -0.48 6.05
C ASN A 204 -10.48 -1.62 5.54
N ASP A 205 -10.03 -2.41 4.55
CA ASP A 205 -10.75 -3.59 4.07
C ASP A 205 -10.67 -4.73 5.09
N VAL A 206 -9.46 -5.02 5.60
CA VAL A 206 -9.20 -6.07 6.59
C VAL A 206 -9.98 -5.82 7.89
N LEU A 207 -10.05 -4.57 8.32
CA LEU A 207 -10.74 -4.12 9.53
C LEU A 207 -12.23 -3.82 9.31
N GLY A 208 -12.71 -3.86 8.05
CA GLY A 208 -14.12 -3.76 7.71
C GLY A 208 -14.73 -2.37 7.91
N TYR A 209 -13.97 -1.28 7.71
CA TYR A 209 -14.49 0.08 7.77
C TYR A 209 -14.37 0.86 6.45
N THR A 210 -14.07 0.17 5.35
CA THR A 210 -14.04 0.76 4.00
C THR A 210 -15.35 1.48 3.70
N LYS A 211 -15.25 2.72 3.21
CA LYS A 211 -16.39 3.50 2.74
C LYS A 211 -16.59 3.26 1.23
N GLY A 212 -17.82 2.87 0.86
CA GLY A 212 -18.19 2.66 -0.54
C GLY A 212 -17.96 1.23 -1.03
N HIS A 213 -17.39 1.08 -2.22
CA HIS A 213 -17.20 -0.24 -2.85
C HIS A 213 -16.05 -1.01 -2.20
N ILE A 214 -16.34 -2.21 -1.75
CA ILE A 214 -15.32 -3.15 -1.24
C ILE A 214 -14.87 -4.03 -2.42
N PRO A 215 -13.56 -4.08 -2.75
CA PRO A 215 -13.05 -4.92 -3.82
C PRO A 215 -13.37 -6.41 -3.57
N ARG A 216 -13.65 -7.17 -4.63
CA ARG A 216 -13.97 -8.61 -4.52
C ARG A 216 -12.88 -9.46 -3.86
N HIS A 217 -11.64 -9.02 -3.94
CA HIS A 217 -10.49 -9.70 -3.34
C HIS A 217 -10.23 -9.27 -1.89
N ALA A 218 -10.90 -8.22 -1.42
CA ALA A 218 -10.81 -7.81 -0.03
C ALA A 218 -11.38 -8.91 0.88
N ARG A 219 -10.68 -9.16 1.98
CA ARG A 219 -11.11 -10.11 3.00
C ARG A 219 -11.25 -9.39 4.33
N ILE A 220 -12.48 -9.37 4.83
CA ILE A 220 -12.82 -8.71 6.09
C ILE A 220 -12.58 -9.70 7.23
N TYR A 221 -11.77 -9.33 8.20
CA TYR A 221 -11.48 -10.12 9.40
C TYR A 221 -12.13 -9.55 10.65
N LYS A 222 -12.52 -8.25 10.63
CA LYS A 222 -13.19 -7.55 11.73
C LYS A 222 -14.17 -6.52 11.17
N ASP A 223 -15.25 -6.23 11.90
CA ASP A 223 -16.27 -5.24 11.50
C ASP A 223 -16.13 -3.97 12.37
N PHE A 224 -15.11 -3.18 12.14
CA PHE A 224 -14.89 -1.92 12.86
C PHE A 224 -15.87 -0.82 12.46
N LYS A 225 -16.58 -0.97 11.33
CA LYS A 225 -17.61 -0.01 10.96
C LYS A 225 -18.68 0.10 12.05
N LYS A 226 -19.16 -1.02 12.56
CA LYS A 226 -20.15 -1.04 13.65
C LYS A 226 -19.62 -0.42 14.95
N GLU A 227 -18.36 -0.69 15.28
CA GLU A 227 -17.71 -0.11 16.47
C GLU A 227 -17.57 1.42 16.32
N HIS A 228 -17.17 1.91 15.15
CA HIS A 228 -17.09 3.34 14.87
C HIS A 228 -18.48 4.01 14.92
N GLU A 229 -19.51 3.37 14.39
CA GLU A 229 -20.90 3.87 14.48
C GLU A 229 -21.39 3.93 15.93
N LYS A 230 -21.08 2.92 16.75
CA LYS A 230 -21.38 2.92 18.18
C LYS A 230 -20.67 4.06 18.91
N LEU A 231 -19.35 4.17 18.71
CA LEU A 231 -18.56 5.22 19.31
C LEU A 231 -19.05 6.63 18.92
N GLN A 232 -19.49 6.80 17.67
CA GLN A 232 -20.07 8.08 17.23
C GLN A 232 -21.38 8.41 17.91
N ARG A 233 -22.26 7.43 18.14
CA ARG A 233 -23.48 7.65 18.94
C ARG A 233 -23.16 8.05 20.37
N GLU A 234 -22.22 7.38 21.00
CA GLU A 234 -21.79 7.70 22.37
C GLU A 234 -21.18 9.11 22.47
N ARG A 235 -20.41 9.56 21.46
CA ARG A 235 -19.93 10.96 21.37
C ARG A 235 -21.07 11.95 21.30
N VAL A 236 -22.08 11.69 20.46
CA VAL A 236 -23.27 12.55 20.33
C VAL A 236 -24.02 12.64 21.65
N ASP A 237 -24.22 11.53 22.36
CA ASP A 237 -24.93 11.49 23.62
C ASP A 237 -24.16 12.25 24.72
N ALA A 238 -22.83 12.10 24.78
CA ALA A 238 -21.99 12.86 25.70
C ALA A 238 -22.06 14.38 25.42
N PHE A 239 -22.01 14.79 24.16
CA PHE A 239 -22.12 16.20 23.79
C PHE A 239 -23.51 16.78 24.07
N LYS A 240 -24.59 16.01 23.86
CA LYS A 240 -25.94 16.42 24.28
C LYS A 240 -26.04 16.61 25.78
N SER A 241 -25.51 15.68 26.58
CA SER A 241 -25.52 15.79 28.03
C SER A 241 -24.80 17.06 28.50
N PHE A 242 -23.60 17.34 27.92
CA PHE A 242 -22.89 18.58 28.20
C PHE A 242 -23.70 19.83 27.82
N HIS A 243 -24.34 19.81 26.63
CA HIS A 243 -25.18 20.91 26.17
C HIS A 243 -26.36 21.16 27.12
N ASP A 244 -27.08 20.10 27.52
CA ASP A 244 -28.22 20.16 28.41
C ASP A 244 -27.81 20.68 29.80
N ASP A 245 -26.69 20.23 30.33
CA ASP A 245 -26.14 20.72 31.61
C ASP A 245 -25.76 22.20 31.53
N THR A 246 -25.23 22.64 30.38
CA THR A 246 -24.90 24.05 30.12
C THR A 246 -26.18 24.92 30.12
N ILE A 247 -27.21 24.53 29.37
CA ILE A 247 -28.48 25.27 29.28
C ILE A 247 -29.16 25.36 30.67
N ASN A 248 -29.14 24.26 31.39
CA ASN A 248 -29.75 24.14 32.71
C ASN A 248 -28.88 24.70 33.84
N LYS A 249 -27.76 25.36 33.53
CA LYS A 249 -26.83 25.98 34.48
C LYS A 249 -26.40 25.03 35.62
N LYS A 250 -26.11 23.78 35.27
CA LYS A 250 -25.72 22.74 36.24
C LYS A 250 -24.23 22.74 36.59
N PHE A 251 -23.44 23.60 35.98
CA PHE A 251 -22.04 23.77 36.38
C PHE A 251 -21.97 24.66 37.60
N ASN A 252 -21.41 24.12 38.67
CA ASN A 252 -21.09 24.88 39.86
C ASN A 252 -19.76 25.60 39.62
N ASP A 253 -19.63 26.82 40.20
CA ASP A 253 -18.33 27.47 40.26
C ASP A 253 -17.36 26.60 41.07
N PRO A 254 -16.05 26.48 40.66
CA PRO A 254 -15.07 25.66 41.35
C PRO A 254 -14.77 26.11 42.77
#